data_bbacc8c5e15b3ccb87cf33b28a17a53c
#
_entry.id   bbacc8c5e15b3ccb87cf33b28a17a53c
#
_cell.length_a   1.000
_cell.length_b   1.000
_cell.length_c   1.000
_cell.angle_alpha   90.00
_cell.angle_beta   90.00
_cell.angle_gamma   90.00
#
_symmetry.space_group_name_H-M   'P 1'
#
loop_
_entity.id
_entity.type
_entity.pdbx_description
1 polymer ?
#
loop_
_entity_poly.entity_id
_entity_poly.type
_entity_poly.pdbx_seq_one_letter_code
_entity_poly.pdbx_strand_id
1 'polypeptide(L)'
;RAKDANTGAAGTLDLFKLYDENDIINETLPIELSRILIHFDLTDLSSSYVDGEFDVNSSNFKCQISLHDVYGGQTTPSNFSIISFPLAKEFDEGIGRSIIRFEDLDVCNYLTASVSLSTPVTWSQEGASKSGGIAAGSNNDIFASGSFGAGFINLFATQSFSSGEDDLLLDVTNVISGVLTNQIGDYGFRISFSGSQETDDRTRFVKRFASRNTINSSKRPKLIITYNDLIQDATPNFEFSTSGSIFLNSFSKGK
;
A
#
# COMPACT_ATOMS: atom_id res chain seq x y z
N ARG A 1 -9.12 22.68 1.93
CA ARG A 1 -8.79 23.60 0.83
C ARG A 1 -8.87 22.93 -0.54
N ALA A 2 -8.65 21.66 -0.65
CA ALA A 2 -8.57 20.98 -1.92
C ALA A 2 -8.96 19.51 -1.78
N LYS A 3 -10.23 19.23 -1.47
CA LYS A 3 -10.76 17.86 -1.46
C LYS A 3 -10.70 17.20 -2.84
N ASP A 4 -10.56 18.00 -3.87
CA ASP A 4 -10.38 17.64 -5.29
C ASP A 4 -8.91 17.60 -5.73
N ALA A 5 -7.96 17.79 -4.81
CA ALA A 5 -6.54 17.77 -5.13
C ALA A 5 -6.00 16.36 -5.33
N ASN A 6 -5.14 16.22 -6.33
CA ASN A 6 -4.32 15.05 -6.60
C ASN A 6 -2.88 15.45 -6.88
N THR A 7 -1.92 14.70 -6.36
CA THR A 7 -0.48 14.90 -6.57
C THR A 7 0.22 13.62 -7.03
N GLY A 8 -0.47 12.74 -7.75
CA GLY A 8 0.06 11.43 -8.16
C GLY A 8 1.31 11.50 -9.03
N ALA A 9 1.50 12.58 -9.79
CA ALA A 9 2.70 12.81 -10.61
C ALA A 9 3.82 13.59 -9.90
N ALA A 10 3.68 13.91 -8.61
CA ALA A 10 4.73 14.60 -7.85
C ALA A 10 5.99 13.73 -7.67
N GLY A 11 7.14 14.36 -7.47
CA GLY A 11 8.41 13.67 -7.18
C GLY A 11 8.48 13.09 -5.77
N THR A 12 7.55 13.46 -4.90
CA THR A 12 7.43 13.00 -3.52
C THR A 12 6.00 12.59 -3.19
N LEU A 13 5.87 11.68 -2.23
CA LEU A 13 4.62 11.29 -1.58
C LEU A 13 4.59 11.99 -0.23
N ASP A 14 3.75 13.01 -0.11
CA ASP A 14 3.67 13.83 1.09
C ASP A 14 2.48 13.37 1.95
N LEU A 15 2.79 12.84 3.12
CA LEU A 15 1.82 12.54 4.15
C LEU A 15 1.83 13.68 5.16
N PHE A 16 0.76 14.46 5.21
CA PHE A 16 0.68 15.64 6.06
C PHE A 16 -0.63 15.76 6.81
N LYS A 17 -0.56 16.43 7.93
CA LYS A 17 -1.67 17.05 8.62
C LYS A 17 -1.29 18.50 8.88
N LEU A 18 -2.03 19.42 8.28
CA LEU A 18 -1.79 20.85 8.33
C LEU A 18 -3.01 21.58 8.90
N TYR A 19 -2.82 22.86 9.19
CA TYR A 19 -3.88 23.73 9.63
C TYR A 19 -4.60 24.32 8.41
N ASP A 20 -5.92 24.18 8.34
CA ASP A 20 -6.71 24.83 7.31
C ASP A 20 -7.16 26.21 7.79
N GLU A 21 -6.53 27.26 7.26
CA GLU A 21 -6.83 28.65 7.62
C GLU A 21 -8.16 29.15 7.04
N ASN A 22 -8.72 28.47 6.04
CA ASN A 22 -9.92 28.95 5.35
C ASN A 22 -11.22 28.49 6.00
N ASP A 23 -11.19 27.49 6.86
CA ASP A 23 -12.38 26.88 7.44
C ASP A 23 -12.60 27.20 8.93
N ILE A 24 -11.91 28.23 9.44
CA ILE A 24 -12.00 28.69 10.83
C ILE A 24 -13.44 29.07 11.24
N ILE A 25 -14.31 29.40 10.28
CA ILE A 25 -15.65 29.91 10.55
C ILE A 25 -16.67 28.79 10.78
N ASN A 26 -16.46 27.61 10.20
CA ASN A 26 -17.46 26.54 10.17
C ASN A 26 -17.05 25.24 10.86
N GLU A 27 -15.78 25.02 11.12
CA GLU A 27 -15.30 23.78 11.73
C GLU A 27 -14.60 24.01 13.07
N THR A 28 -14.91 23.14 14.01
CA THR A 28 -14.28 23.13 15.35
C THR A 28 -12.80 22.70 15.30
N LEU A 29 -12.37 22.08 14.19
CA LEU A 29 -11.02 21.54 14.00
C LEU A 29 -10.58 21.75 12.54
N PRO A 30 -10.01 22.90 12.19
CA PRO A 30 -9.52 23.16 10.84
C PRO A 30 -8.28 22.30 10.54
N ILE A 31 -8.51 21.15 9.93
CA ILE A 31 -7.47 20.17 9.60
C ILE A 31 -7.47 19.91 8.10
N GLU A 32 -6.31 20.06 7.46
CA GLU A 32 -6.05 19.61 6.11
C GLU A 32 -5.21 18.33 6.17
N LEU A 33 -5.73 17.23 5.64
CA LEU A 33 -5.09 15.91 5.64
C LEU A 33 -4.74 15.48 4.23
N SER A 34 -3.59 14.82 4.08
CA SER A 34 -3.29 14.02 2.89
C SER A 34 -3.28 12.53 3.22
N ARG A 35 -3.44 11.72 2.19
CA ARG A 35 -3.26 10.26 2.23
C ARG A 35 -2.50 9.81 1.00
N ILE A 36 -1.68 8.78 1.17
CA ILE A 36 -0.95 8.19 0.07
C ILE A 36 -1.73 6.96 -0.39
N LEU A 37 -2.02 6.88 -1.67
CA LEU A 37 -2.48 5.67 -2.34
C LEU A 37 -1.35 5.14 -3.19
N ILE A 38 -1.11 3.83 -3.11
CA ILE A 38 -0.03 3.17 -3.84
C ILE A 38 -0.47 1.79 -4.31
N HIS A 39 -0.17 1.47 -5.56
CA HIS A 39 -0.41 0.17 -6.15
C HIS A 39 0.89 -0.38 -6.75
N PHE A 40 1.12 -1.66 -6.61
CA PHE A 40 2.24 -2.39 -7.20
C PHE A 40 1.68 -3.40 -8.21
N ASP A 41 2.27 -3.46 -9.38
CA ASP A 41 1.94 -4.49 -10.37
C ASP A 41 2.39 -5.86 -9.85
N LEU A 42 1.44 -6.75 -9.61
CA LEU A 42 1.67 -8.10 -9.12
C LEU A 42 1.60 -9.17 -10.23
N THR A 43 1.57 -8.78 -11.50
CA THR A 43 1.38 -9.71 -12.62
C THR A 43 2.44 -10.81 -12.64
N ASP A 44 3.72 -10.45 -12.54
CA ASP A 44 4.83 -11.41 -12.53
C ASP A 44 4.78 -12.32 -11.29
N LEU A 45 4.46 -11.74 -10.12
CA LEU A 45 4.35 -12.50 -8.88
C LEU A 45 3.17 -13.49 -8.92
N SER A 46 2.04 -13.05 -9.46
CA SER A 46 0.86 -13.91 -9.67
C SER A 46 1.17 -15.08 -10.60
N SER A 47 1.92 -14.84 -11.67
CA SER A 47 2.35 -15.88 -12.59
C SER A 47 3.24 -16.90 -11.90
N SER A 48 4.26 -16.46 -11.18
CA SER A 48 5.15 -17.33 -10.39
C SER A 48 4.39 -18.14 -9.33
N TYR A 49 3.35 -17.56 -8.70
CA TYR A 49 2.50 -18.29 -7.76
C TYR A 49 1.67 -19.38 -8.46
N VAL A 50 1.07 -19.07 -9.61
CA VAL A 50 0.29 -20.05 -10.40
C VAL A 50 1.19 -21.18 -10.91
N ASP A 51 2.42 -20.88 -11.29
CA ASP A 51 3.42 -21.85 -11.74
C ASP A 51 3.98 -22.70 -10.58
N GLY A 52 3.60 -22.38 -9.33
CA GLY A 52 3.99 -23.15 -8.14
C GLY A 52 5.44 -22.93 -7.71
N GLU A 53 6.04 -21.79 -8.05
CA GLU A 53 7.44 -21.48 -7.70
C GLU A 53 7.61 -21.27 -6.19
N PHE A 54 6.56 -20.86 -5.48
CA PHE A 54 6.57 -20.66 -4.03
C PHE A 54 5.19 -20.92 -3.40
N ASP A 55 5.17 -21.12 -2.07
CA ASP A 55 3.96 -21.27 -1.28
C ASP A 55 3.73 -20.02 -0.43
N VAL A 56 2.59 -19.37 -0.62
CA VAL A 56 2.17 -18.18 0.15
C VAL A 56 1.90 -18.48 1.63
N ASN A 57 1.69 -19.75 2.00
CA ASN A 57 1.51 -20.18 3.39
C ASN A 57 2.84 -20.55 4.07
N SER A 58 3.94 -20.53 3.33
CA SER A 58 5.27 -20.77 3.88
C SER A 58 5.66 -19.67 4.88
N SER A 59 6.26 -20.06 6.00
CA SER A 59 6.83 -19.10 6.96
C SER A 59 7.95 -18.23 6.38
N ASN A 60 8.51 -18.62 5.24
CA ASN A 60 9.55 -17.89 4.53
C ASN A 60 8.99 -16.91 3.49
N PHE A 61 7.68 -16.98 3.18
CA PHE A 61 7.05 -16.00 2.31
C PHE A 61 6.80 -14.71 3.09
N LYS A 62 7.37 -13.62 2.62
CA LYS A 62 7.26 -12.30 3.24
C LYS A 62 7.19 -11.22 2.19
N CYS A 63 6.24 -10.28 2.37
CA CYS A 63 6.08 -9.11 1.51
C CYS A 63 6.11 -7.84 2.34
N GLN A 64 6.93 -6.86 1.92
CA GLN A 64 7.09 -5.61 2.65
C GLN A 64 7.04 -4.41 1.68
N ILE A 65 6.21 -3.40 2.01
CA ILE A 65 6.26 -2.10 1.35
C ILE A 65 7.43 -1.32 1.93
N SER A 66 8.31 -0.81 1.05
CA SER A 66 9.42 0.07 1.41
C SER A 66 9.26 1.41 0.73
N LEU A 67 9.15 2.50 1.53
CA LEU A 67 9.18 3.87 1.06
C LEU A 67 10.38 4.59 1.68
N HIS A 68 11.17 5.22 0.84
CA HIS A 68 12.40 5.90 1.24
C HIS A 68 12.12 7.33 1.69
N ASP A 69 12.61 7.69 2.86
CA ASP A 69 12.46 9.04 3.37
C ASP A 69 13.14 10.08 2.47
N VAL A 70 12.48 11.22 2.33
CA VAL A 70 13.02 12.42 1.67
C VAL A 70 12.95 13.56 2.66
N TYR A 71 13.99 13.69 3.48
CA TYR A 71 14.07 14.77 4.44
C TYR A 71 14.20 16.12 3.74
N GLY A 72 13.30 17.01 4.06
CA GLY A 72 13.26 18.36 3.52
C GLY A 72 13.30 19.45 4.59
N GLY A 73 13.87 19.17 5.77
CA GLY A 73 13.94 20.10 6.88
C GLY A 73 12.66 20.22 7.71
N GLN A 74 11.68 19.30 7.51
CA GLN A 74 10.45 19.30 8.27
C GLN A 74 10.69 18.86 9.71
N THR A 75 10.02 19.54 10.64
CA THR A 75 9.96 19.09 12.03
C THR A 75 8.83 18.07 12.18
N THR A 76 9.14 16.88 12.67
CA THR A 76 8.17 15.84 13.01
C THR A 76 8.08 15.66 14.53
N PRO A 77 6.97 15.14 15.07
CA PRO A 77 6.91 14.69 16.45
C PRO A 77 7.98 13.63 16.73
N SER A 78 8.45 13.57 17.97
CA SER A 78 9.40 12.55 18.43
C SER A 78 8.79 11.14 18.52
N ASN A 79 7.47 11.04 18.37
CA ASN A 79 6.75 9.75 18.35
C ASN A 79 5.47 9.91 17.52
N PHE A 80 5.38 9.16 16.44
CA PHE A 80 4.18 9.05 15.61
C PHE A 80 4.13 7.68 14.92
N SER A 81 2.98 7.32 14.38
CA SER A 81 2.83 6.05 13.68
C SER A 81 2.13 6.25 12.35
N ILE A 82 2.52 5.43 11.39
CA ILE A 82 1.90 5.33 10.07
C ILE A 82 1.22 3.96 9.98
N ILE A 83 0.05 3.93 9.36
CA ILE A 83 -0.74 2.73 9.14
C ILE A 83 -1.07 2.58 7.65
N SER A 84 -1.04 1.34 7.17
CA SER A 84 -1.47 0.97 5.84
C SER A 84 -2.66 0.02 5.89
N PHE A 85 -3.59 0.19 4.96
CA PHE A 85 -4.72 -0.70 4.73
C PHE A 85 -4.80 -1.07 3.25
N PRO A 86 -5.18 -2.30 2.88
CA PRO A 86 -5.54 -2.61 1.51
C PRO A 86 -6.81 -1.88 1.11
N LEU A 87 -6.85 -1.40 -0.12
CA LEU A 87 -8.02 -0.78 -0.71
C LEU A 87 -9.08 -1.83 -1.09
N ALA A 88 -10.35 -1.44 -1.01
CA ALA A 88 -11.49 -2.26 -1.38
C ALA A 88 -12.03 -1.93 -2.78
N LYS A 89 -11.48 -0.93 -3.44
CA LYS A 89 -11.83 -0.50 -4.81
C LYS A 89 -10.64 0.15 -5.50
N GLU A 90 -10.67 0.14 -6.82
CA GLU A 90 -9.66 0.76 -7.68
C GLU A 90 -9.61 2.28 -7.48
N PHE A 91 -8.45 2.84 -7.76
CA PHE A 91 -8.23 4.27 -7.85
C PHE A 91 -7.43 4.64 -9.10
N ASP A 92 -7.66 5.84 -9.60
CA ASP A 92 -6.92 6.38 -10.74
C ASP A 92 -5.72 7.20 -10.24
N GLU A 93 -4.53 6.96 -10.80
CA GLU A 93 -3.39 7.82 -10.53
C GLU A 93 -3.58 9.16 -11.23
N GLY A 94 -3.33 10.25 -10.53
CA GLY A 94 -3.43 11.58 -11.10
C GLY A 94 -2.18 12.04 -11.83
N ILE A 95 -2.33 13.09 -12.60
CA ILE A 95 -1.24 13.80 -13.28
C ILE A 95 -0.82 15.08 -12.55
N GLY A 96 -1.50 15.42 -11.46
CA GLY A 96 -1.25 16.61 -10.65
C GLY A 96 0.15 16.62 -10.05
N ARG A 97 0.76 17.79 -10.04
CA ARG A 97 2.05 18.06 -9.39
C ARG A 97 1.87 19.15 -8.37
N SER A 98 2.48 19.05 -7.23
CA SER A 98 2.34 19.94 -6.07
C SER A 98 2.78 21.41 -6.28
N ILE A 99 2.95 21.90 -7.52
CA ILE A 99 3.64 23.17 -7.73
C ILE A 99 2.68 24.35 -7.90
N ILE A 100 1.67 24.29 -8.80
CA ILE A 100 0.82 25.45 -9.10
C ILE A 100 -0.66 25.08 -9.22
N ARG A 101 -0.96 23.92 -9.80
CA ARG A 101 -2.30 23.34 -9.91
C ARG A 101 -2.22 21.90 -9.50
N PHE A 102 -2.96 21.53 -8.49
CA PHE A 102 -3.09 20.18 -7.99
C PHE A 102 -4.53 19.67 -8.05
N GLU A 103 -5.44 20.49 -8.52
CA GLU A 103 -6.81 20.11 -8.86
C GLU A 103 -6.79 19.19 -10.06
N ASP A 104 -7.36 18.02 -9.90
CA ASP A 104 -7.49 17.03 -10.94
C ASP A 104 -8.85 16.33 -10.76
N LEU A 105 -9.85 16.86 -11.47
CA LEU A 105 -11.24 16.43 -11.33
C LEU A 105 -11.54 15.11 -12.02
N ASP A 106 -10.66 14.66 -12.91
CA ASP A 106 -10.86 13.48 -13.75
C ASP A 106 -10.14 12.23 -13.21
N VAL A 107 -9.65 12.29 -11.98
CA VAL A 107 -8.87 11.22 -11.35
C VAL A 107 -9.18 11.09 -9.86
N CYS A 108 -8.46 10.20 -9.17
CA CYS A 108 -8.56 10.04 -7.74
C CYS A 108 -8.23 11.33 -6.97
N ASN A 109 -9.07 11.64 -6.01
CA ASN A 109 -8.88 12.71 -5.03
C ASN A 109 -9.50 12.31 -3.69
N TYR A 110 -9.66 13.25 -2.76
CA TYR A 110 -10.23 12.95 -1.44
C TYR A 110 -11.70 12.54 -1.47
N LEU A 111 -12.45 12.93 -2.50
CA LEU A 111 -13.87 12.62 -2.71
C LEU A 111 -14.08 11.43 -3.65
N THR A 112 -13.24 11.32 -4.67
CA THR A 112 -13.39 10.41 -5.80
C THR A 112 -12.28 9.36 -5.80
N ALA A 113 -12.62 8.10 -6.05
CA ALA A 113 -11.67 7.01 -6.19
C ALA A 113 -11.15 6.91 -7.63
N SER A 114 -12.07 6.94 -8.59
CA SER A 114 -11.77 6.79 -10.01
C SER A 114 -12.84 7.47 -10.86
N VAL A 115 -12.59 7.60 -12.16
CA VAL A 115 -13.58 8.11 -13.12
C VAL A 115 -13.83 7.04 -14.17
N SER A 116 -15.04 6.51 -14.22
CA SER A 116 -15.47 5.51 -15.20
C SER A 116 -16.43 6.13 -16.21
N LEU A 117 -16.07 6.12 -17.50
CA LEU A 117 -16.90 6.67 -18.58
C LEU A 117 -17.39 8.11 -18.28
N SER A 118 -16.52 8.97 -17.80
CA SER A 118 -16.80 10.34 -17.35
C SER A 118 -17.74 10.45 -16.16
N THR A 119 -17.96 9.38 -15.41
CA THR A 119 -18.76 9.37 -14.18
C THR A 119 -17.83 9.13 -12.98
N PRO A 120 -17.77 10.04 -12.00
CA PRO A 120 -16.98 9.84 -10.81
C PRO A 120 -17.47 8.65 -9.97
N VAL A 121 -16.56 7.77 -9.60
CA VAL A 121 -16.76 6.71 -8.62
C VAL A 121 -16.26 7.23 -7.27
N THR A 122 -17.15 7.63 -6.39
CA THR A 122 -16.78 8.24 -5.10
C THR A 122 -16.32 7.21 -4.08
N TRP A 123 -15.48 7.66 -3.15
CA TRP A 123 -15.25 6.93 -1.92
C TRP A 123 -16.57 6.82 -1.13
N SER A 124 -16.75 5.73 -0.41
CA SER A 124 -17.93 5.54 0.45
C SER A 124 -17.89 6.50 1.65
N GLN A 125 -16.70 6.87 2.06
CA GLN A 125 -16.42 7.94 3.00
C GLN A 125 -15.17 8.70 2.54
N GLU A 126 -15.23 10.02 2.58
CA GLU A 126 -14.14 10.91 2.13
C GLU A 126 -12.75 10.43 2.58
N GLY A 127 -11.79 10.51 1.67
CA GLY A 127 -10.40 10.10 1.88
C GLY A 127 -10.20 8.59 2.00
N ALA A 128 -11.04 7.78 1.37
CA ALA A 128 -10.97 6.32 1.46
C ALA A 128 -11.04 5.82 2.91
N SER A 129 -12.02 6.32 3.69
CA SER A 129 -12.02 6.13 5.15
C SER A 129 -12.94 5.01 5.62
N LYS A 130 -13.94 4.60 4.83
CA LYS A 130 -14.88 3.57 5.27
C LYS A 130 -14.19 2.22 5.38
N SER A 131 -13.98 1.81 6.62
CA SER A 131 -13.32 0.56 6.98
C SER A 131 -14.32 -0.55 7.21
N GLY A 132 -13.94 -1.77 6.88
CA GLY A 132 -14.72 -2.97 7.18
C GLY A 132 -13.91 -4.25 7.02
N GLY A 133 -14.57 -5.38 7.26
CA GLY A 133 -14.05 -6.71 6.93
C GLY A 133 -14.27 -7.07 5.46
N ILE A 134 -13.57 -8.10 5.00
CA ILE A 134 -13.81 -8.70 3.69
C ILE A 134 -15.16 -9.43 3.77
N ALA A 135 -16.15 -8.89 3.10
CA ALA A 135 -17.46 -9.53 2.96
C ALA A 135 -17.99 -9.22 1.56
N ALA A 136 -18.59 -10.22 0.91
CA ALA A 136 -19.21 -10.03 -0.37
C ALA A 136 -20.29 -8.95 -0.29
N GLY A 137 -20.24 -7.96 -1.18
CA GLY A 137 -21.20 -6.86 -1.25
C GLY A 137 -21.00 -5.74 -0.23
N SER A 138 -19.90 -5.73 0.53
CA SER A 138 -19.58 -4.60 1.43
C SER A 138 -19.18 -3.36 0.63
N ASN A 139 -19.75 -2.21 1.01
CA ASN A 139 -19.37 -0.92 0.41
C ASN A 139 -18.25 -0.26 1.23
N ASN A 140 -17.13 -0.94 1.37
CA ASN A 140 -15.96 -0.44 2.07
C ASN A 140 -15.01 0.29 1.11
N ASP A 141 -14.19 1.17 1.64
CA ASP A 141 -13.07 1.79 0.92
C ASP A 141 -11.76 1.06 1.22
N ILE A 142 -11.65 0.54 2.45
CA ILE A 142 -10.48 -0.21 2.93
C ILE A 142 -10.91 -1.43 3.73
N PHE A 143 -10.06 -2.44 3.78
CA PHE A 143 -10.25 -3.61 4.63
C PHE A 143 -9.32 -3.55 5.84
N ALA A 144 -9.88 -3.63 7.04
CA ALA A 144 -9.09 -3.71 8.28
C ALA A 144 -8.79 -5.16 8.67
N SER A 145 -9.68 -6.08 8.30
CA SER A 145 -9.58 -7.49 8.68
C SER A 145 -10.29 -8.39 7.68
N GLY A 146 -9.95 -9.65 7.70
CA GLY A 146 -10.62 -10.67 6.90
C GLY A 146 -10.54 -12.04 7.56
N SER A 147 -11.35 -12.97 7.04
CA SER A 147 -11.27 -14.39 7.38
C SER A 147 -11.01 -15.14 6.10
N PHE A 148 -9.78 -15.64 5.94
CA PHE A 148 -9.40 -16.54 4.87
C PHE A 148 -8.33 -17.52 5.39
N GLY A 149 -8.27 -18.71 4.79
CA GLY A 149 -7.44 -19.79 5.32
C GLY A 149 -7.90 -20.25 6.71
N ALA A 150 -6.98 -20.30 7.67
CA ALA A 150 -7.21 -20.89 8.98
C ALA A 150 -7.90 -19.98 10.01
N GLY A 151 -8.30 -18.75 9.67
CA GLY A 151 -8.95 -17.89 10.66
C GLY A 151 -9.01 -16.42 10.34
N PHE A 152 -9.32 -15.64 11.37
CA PHE A 152 -9.39 -14.20 11.32
C PHE A 152 -7.99 -13.57 11.33
N ILE A 153 -7.74 -12.65 10.40
CA ILE A 153 -6.47 -11.95 10.30
C ILE A 153 -6.66 -10.44 10.18
N ASN A 154 -5.70 -9.70 10.70
CA ASN A 154 -5.58 -8.27 10.46
C ASN A 154 -4.94 -8.03 9.10
N LEU A 155 -5.47 -7.06 8.36
CA LEU A 155 -5.01 -6.67 7.03
C LEU A 155 -4.29 -5.32 7.04
N PHE A 156 -4.23 -4.66 8.19
CA PHE A 156 -3.46 -3.44 8.34
C PHE A 156 -2.04 -3.73 8.81
N ALA A 157 -1.13 -2.85 8.41
CA ALA A 157 0.25 -2.85 8.89
C ALA A 157 0.59 -1.48 9.47
N THR A 158 1.36 -1.45 10.56
CA THR A 158 1.75 -0.21 11.24
C THR A 158 3.25 -0.14 11.48
N GLN A 159 3.80 1.06 11.42
CA GLN A 159 5.15 1.36 11.87
C GLN A 159 5.14 2.60 12.75
N SER A 160 5.81 2.50 13.91
CA SER A 160 6.08 3.64 14.78
C SER A 160 7.43 4.26 14.45
N PHE A 161 7.49 5.58 14.53
CA PHE A 161 8.67 6.38 14.22
C PHE A 161 9.13 7.10 15.47
N SER A 162 10.43 7.06 15.73
CA SER A 162 11.11 7.88 16.75
C SER A 162 11.89 9.04 16.12
N SER A 163 11.99 9.05 14.81
CA SER A 163 12.64 10.08 14.00
C SER A 163 11.84 10.35 12.73
N GLY A 164 11.85 11.60 12.28
CA GLY A 164 11.27 11.99 10.99
C GLY A 164 12.07 11.55 9.78
N GLU A 165 13.28 11.01 9.98
CA GLU A 165 14.22 10.64 8.91
C GLU A 165 14.20 9.14 8.59
N ASP A 166 13.42 8.34 9.34
CA ASP A 166 13.35 6.90 9.13
C ASP A 166 12.55 6.54 7.87
N ASP A 167 13.00 5.51 7.16
CA ASP A 167 12.26 4.91 6.05
C ASP A 167 11.01 4.16 6.55
N LEU A 168 9.99 4.06 5.72
CA LEU A 168 8.82 3.23 5.99
C LEU A 168 9.07 1.80 5.49
N LEU A 169 8.84 0.82 6.36
CA LEU A 169 8.90 -0.61 6.03
C LEU A 169 7.72 -1.33 6.68
N LEU A 170 6.69 -1.62 5.90
CA LEU A 170 5.44 -2.24 6.36
C LEU A 170 5.33 -3.68 5.90
N ASP A 171 5.06 -4.60 6.82
CA ASP A 171 4.77 -5.99 6.51
C ASP A 171 3.32 -6.14 6.00
N VAL A 172 3.19 -6.46 4.72
CA VAL A 172 1.90 -6.62 4.03
C VAL A 172 1.69 -8.06 3.54
N THR A 173 2.42 -9.02 4.11
CA THR A 173 2.39 -10.43 3.70
C THR A 173 0.97 -10.99 3.64
N ASN A 174 0.15 -10.74 4.67
CA ASN A 174 -1.23 -11.22 4.71
C ASN A 174 -2.08 -10.65 3.56
N VAL A 175 -1.87 -9.39 3.21
CA VAL A 175 -2.60 -8.75 2.11
C VAL A 175 -2.20 -9.35 0.77
N ILE A 176 -0.90 -9.46 0.51
CA ILE A 176 -0.40 -10.02 -0.76
C ILE A 176 -0.80 -11.50 -0.90
N SER A 177 -0.72 -12.30 0.18
CA SER A 177 -1.23 -13.67 0.18
C SER A 177 -2.72 -13.72 -0.15
N GLY A 178 -3.52 -12.79 0.40
CA GLY A 178 -4.95 -12.68 0.11
C GLY A 178 -5.23 -12.31 -1.35
N VAL A 179 -4.43 -11.45 -1.94
CA VAL A 179 -4.53 -11.08 -3.37
C VAL A 179 -4.19 -12.29 -4.25
N LEU A 180 -3.05 -12.94 -4.02
CA LEU A 180 -2.61 -14.10 -4.81
C LEU A 180 -3.59 -15.28 -4.73
N THR A 181 -4.29 -15.44 -3.61
CA THR A 181 -5.33 -16.46 -3.43
C THR A 181 -6.73 -16.00 -3.83
N ASN A 182 -6.87 -14.83 -4.47
CA ASN A 182 -8.14 -14.25 -4.90
C ASN A 182 -9.17 -14.02 -3.77
N GLN A 183 -8.71 -13.79 -2.55
CA GLN A 183 -9.57 -13.45 -1.40
C GLN A 183 -9.78 -11.93 -1.29
N ILE A 184 -8.83 -11.14 -1.79
CA ILE A 184 -8.83 -9.68 -1.80
C ILE A 184 -8.57 -9.23 -3.23
N GLY A 185 -9.23 -8.15 -3.68
CA GLY A 185 -8.92 -7.51 -4.96
C GLY A 185 -7.57 -6.81 -4.92
N ASP A 186 -6.86 -6.81 -6.03
CA ASP A 186 -5.58 -6.10 -6.18
C ASP A 186 -5.83 -4.64 -6.52
N TYR A 187 -6.17 -3.84 -5.50
CA TYR A 187 -6.46 -2.41 -5.63
C TYR A 187 -5.40 -1.52 -4.96
N GLY A 188 -4.34 -2.13 -4.43
CA GLY A 188 -3.26 -1.41 -3.76
C GLY A 188 -3.57 -1.06 -2.30
N PHE A 189 -2.92 -0.01 -1.81
CA PHE A 189 -2.88 0.35 -0.39
C PHE A 189 -3.18 1.82 -0.17
N ARG A 190 -3.88 2.13 0.93
CA ARG A 190 -3.99 3.46 1.50
C ARG A 190 -3.07 3.58 2.71
N ILE A 191 -2.21 4.60 2.74
CA ILE A 191 -1.28 4.89 3.83
C ILE A 191 -1.67 6.23 4.46
N SER A 192 -1.73 6.29 5.79
CA SER A 192 -2.11 7.48 6.56
C SER A 192 -1.38 7.53 7.90
N PHE A 193 -1.44 8.65 8.60
CA PHE A 193 -1.10 8.67 10.02
C PHE A 193 -2.05 7.77 10.80
N SER A 194 -1.62 7.30 11.97
CA SER A 194 -2.37 6.38 12.83
C SER A 194 -2.77 7.04 14.14
N GLY A 195 -3.95 6.65 14.62
CA GLY A 195 -4.43 7.06 15.94
C GLY A 195 -4.65 8.56 16.08
N SER A 196 -4.24 9.09 17.24
CA SER A 196 -4.43 10.50 17.57
C SER A 196 -3.70 11.46 16.65
N GLN A 197 -2.59 11.06 16.04
CA GLN A 197 -1.86 11.91 15.10
C GLN A 197 -2.67 12.27 13.85
N GLU A 198 -3.65 11.46 13.47
CA GLU A 198 -4.54 11.81 12.36
C GLU A 198 -5.69 12.71 12.83
N THR A 199 -6.18 12.53 14.05
CA THR A 199 -7.46 13.11 14.52
C THR A 199 -7.33 14.22 15.55
N ASP A 200 -6.17 14.36 16.23
CA ASP A 200 -5.99 15.41 17.24
C ASP A 200 -5.93 16.82 16.63
N ASP A 201 -6.15 17.81 17.46
CA ASP A 201 -6.08 19.23 17.12
C ASP A 201 -4.71 19.91 17.44
N ARG A 202 -3.73 19.12 17.83
CA ARG A 202 -2.45 19.60 18.38
C ARG A 202 -1.27 19.38 17.46
N THR A 203 -1.18 18.19 16.84
CA THR A 203 -0.03 17.84 15.99
C THR A 203 -0.28 18.28 14.56
N ARG A 204 0.70 18.98 13.98
CA ARG A 204 0.73 19.45 12.59
C ARG A 204 2.12 19.19 12.05
N PHE A 205 2.24 18.30 11.07
CA PHE A 205 3.54 17.95 10.50
C PHE A 205 3.40 17.27 9.13
N VAL A 206 4.53 17.13 8.46
CA VAL A 206 4.64 16.47 7.17
C VAL A 206 5.68 15.36 7.28
N LYS A 207 5.34 14.17 6.80
CA LYS A 207 6.29 13.09 6.52
C LYS A 207 6.33 12.88 5.02
N ARG A 208 7.52 12.88 4.45
CA ARG A 208 7.70 12.86 3.00
C ARG A 208 8.49 11.64 2.57
N PHE A 209 8.03 10.96 1.53
CA PHE A 209 8.72 9.84 0.92
C PHE A 209 8.97 10.11 -0.57
N ALA A 210 9.96 9.42 -1.13
CA ALA A 210 10.20 9.44 -2.56
C ALA A 210 9.04 8.76 -3.31
N SER A 211 8.59 9.37 -4.40
CA SER A 211 7.60 8.77 -5.29
C SER A 211 8.24 7.94 -6.41
N ARG A 212 7.41 7.29 -7.25
CA ARG A 212 7.89 6.64 -8.48
C ARG A 212 8.53 7.62 -9.49
N ASN A 213 8.18 8.90 -9.39
CA ASN A 213 8.67 9.96 -10.26
C ASN A 213 9.97 10.62 -9.75
N THR A 214 10.53 10.13 -8.63
CA THR A 214 11.82 10.64 -8.15
C THR A 214 12.95 10.33 -9.14
N ILE A 215 13.88 11.28 -9.27
CA ILE A 215 15.04 11.15 -10.19
C ILE A 215 15.92 9.96 -9.79
N ASN A 216 16.14 9.77 -8.48
CA ASN A 216 16.92 8.65 -7.99
C ASN A 216 16.09 7.36 -7.94
N SER A 217 16.27 6.50 -8.93
CA SER A 217 15.53 5.24 -9.06
C SER A 217 15.72 4.28 -7.87
N SER A 218 16.85 4.35 -7.15
CA SER A 218 17.08 3.50 -5.98
C SER A 218 16.13 3.82 -4.82
N LYS A 219 15.63 5.06 -4.75
CA LYS A 219 14.72 5.55 -3.72
C LYS A 219 13.24 5.39 -4.05
N ARG A 220 12.90 4.91 -5.22
CA ARG A 220 11.49 4.68 -5.60
C ARG A 220 10.82 3.68 -4.67
N PRO A 221 9.50 3.79 -4.48
CA PRO A 221 8.73 2.79 -3.74
C PRO A 221 8.99 1.37 -4.23
N LYS A 222 9.08 0.43 -3.29
CA LYS A 222 9.32 -0.99 -3.60
C LYS A 222 8.38 -1.88 -2.82
N LEU A 223 7.92 -2.94 -3.45
CA LEU A 223 7.41 -4.12 -2.78
C LEU A 223 8.55 -5.15 -2.74
N ILE A 224 9.05 -5.43 -1.54
CA ILE A 224 10.14 -6.40 -1.31
C ILE A 224 9.49 -7.74 -1.02
N ILE A 225 9.81 -8.74 -1.82
CA ILE A 225 9.26 -10.08 -1.71
C ILE A 225 10.40 -11.03 -1.38
N THR A 226 10.22 -11.83 -0.34
CA THR A 226 11.16 -12.86 0.09
C THR A 226 10.43 -14.19 0.14
N TYR A 227 10.98 -15.21 -0.52
CA TYR A 227 10.47 -16.58 -0.50
C TYR A 227 11.60 -17.55 -0.77
N ASN A 228 11.38 -18.83 -0.47
CA ASN A 228 12.30 -19.90 -0.87
C ASN A 228 11.81 -20.50 -2.17
N ASP A 229 12.72 -20.68 -3.11
CA ASP A 229 12.45 -21.42 -4.35
C ASP A 229 12.03 -22.85 -4.01
N LEU A 230 10.93 -23.31 -4.60
CA LEU A 230 10.56 -24.72 -4.55
C LEU A 230 11.37 -25.48 -5.60
N ILE A 231 12.13 -26.48 -5.14
CA ILE A 231 12.81 -27.41 -6.04
C ILE A 231 11.77 -28.46 -6.45
N GLN A 232 11.33 -28.42 -7.70
CA GLN A 232 10.48 -29.46 -8.26
C GLN A 232 11.36 -30.57 -8.82
N ASP A 233 11.22 -31.78 -8.24
CA ASP A 233 11.82 -32.97 -8.82
C ASP A 233 10.90 -33.49 -9.93
N ALA A 234 11.36 -33.39 -11.16
CA ALA A 234 10.65 -33.89 -12.34
C ALA A 234 10.91 -35.38 -12.60
N THR A 235 11.55 -36.09 -11.70
CA THR A 235 11.88 -37.51 -11.86
C THR A 235 10.77 -38.38 -11.24
N PRO A 236 9.80 -38.90 -12.01
CA PRO A 236 8.63 -39.62 -11.46
C PRO A 236 8.95 -41.02 -10.90
N ASN A 237 10.20 -41.50 -10.95
CA ASN A 237 10.57 -42.86 -10.57
C ASN A 237 11.88 -42.92 -9.76
N PHE A 238 11.99 -42.15 -8.70
CA PHE A 238 13.13 -42.27 -7.79
C PHE A 238 12.88 -43.36 -6.76
N GLU A 239 13.59 -44.50 -6.88
CA GLU A 239 13.60 -45.56 -5.87
C GLU A 239 14.83 -45.41 -4.97
N PHE A 240 14.63 -45.20 -3.69
CA PHE A 240 15.67 -44.93 -2.69
C PHE A 240 16.66 -46.09 -2.48
N SER A 241 16.38 -47.27 -3.04
CA SER A 241 17.19 -48.49 -2.86
C SER A 241 18.14 -48.80 -4.03
N THR A 242 18.15 -48.01 -5.08
CA THR A 242 19.02 -48.19 -6.22
C THR A 242 20.02 -47.04 -6.36
N SER A 243 21.28 -47.35 -6.59
CA SER A 243 22.29 -46.36 -6.95
C SER A 243 21.99 -45.81 -8.36
N GLY A 244 21.38 -44.64 -8.43
CA GLY A 244 21.04 -43.93 -9.65
C GLY A 244 21.53 -42.49 -9.59
N SER A 245 21.62 -41.86 -10.77
CA SER A 245 21.94 -40.43 -10.88
C SER A 245 20.65 -39.62 -10.79
N ILE A 246 20.61 -38.60 -9.91
CA ILE A 246 19.53 -37.64 -9.85
C ILE A 246 19.79 -36.57 -10.91
N PHE A 247 18.83 -36.39 -11.81
CA PHE A 247 18.83 -35.29 -12.75
C PHE A 247 17.80 -34.26 -12.31
N LEU A 248 18.26 -33.10 -11.81
CA LEU A 248 17.41 -31.95 -11.54
C LEU A 248 17.21 -31.18 -12.83
N ASN A 249 16.00 -31.17 -13.36
CA ASN A 249 15.69 -30.62 -14.68
C ASN A 249 15.32 -29.14 -14.70
N SER A 250 15.13 -28.48 -13.58
CA SER A 250 14.95 -27.04 -13.55
C SER A 250 15.43 -26.43 -12.24
N PHE A 251 16.37 -25.50 -12.38
CA PHE A 251 16.66 -24.53 -11.34
C PHE A 251 16.03 -23.21 -11.78
N SER A 252 14.98 -22.78 -11.15
CA SER A 252 14.54 -21.38 -11.26
C SER A 252 15.46 -20.56 -10.36
N LYS A 253 16.30 -19.75 -10.99
CA LYS A 253 17.05 -18.72 -10.25
C LYS A 253 16.12 -17.55 -10.08
N GLY A 254 15.73 -17.26 -8.84
CA GLY A 254 15.08 -16.00 -8.52
C GLY A 254 15.92 -14.81 -9.04
N LYS A 255 15.26 -13.90 -9.71
CA LYS A 255 15.84 -12.62 -10.13
C LYS A 255 15.81 -11.62 -9.00
#